data_7b50a4e2fd071c2075c38b00b12b70ad
#
_entry.id   7b50a4e2fd071c2075c38b00b12b70ad
#
_cell.length_a   1.000
_cell.length_b   1.000
_cell.length_c   1.000
_cell.angle_alpha   90.00
_cell.angle_beta   90.00
_cell.angle_gamma   90.00
#
_symmetry.space_group_name_H-M   'P 1'
#
loop_
_entity.id
_entity.type
_entity.pdbx_description
1 polymer ?
#
loop_
_entity_poly.entity_id
_entity_poly.type
_entity_poly.pdbx_seq_one_letter_code
_entity_poly.pdbx_strand_id
1 'polypeptide(L)'
;MALYEHVFLARQDLSTQQVEELTAQYKAIIEQMGGKIAKSEYWGVKSLTYRMRKNRKAHFTLMNVDGPSAAMVEVERQQRINEDVLRNLTIRVEEHETEPSAMMRKVDRDRDRDDRRGGFDRGDRGGGFDRDRGDRDRGDRPRHREGRPPRDDSPADAVATEE
;
A
#
# COMPACT_ATOMS: atom_id res chain seq x y z
N MET A 1 -17.57 -3.12 -29.11
CA MET A 1 -16.42 -2.40 -28.55
C MET A 1 -15.59 -3.40 -27.75
N ALA A 2 -14.32 -3.16 -27.53
CA ALA A 2 -13.50 -4.08 -26.76
C ALA A 2 -13.54 -3.70 -25.27
N LEU A 3 -13.49 -4.71 -24.39
CA LEU A 3 -13.53 -4.53 -22.95
C LEU A 3 -12.10 -4.59 -22.39
N TYR A 4 -11.79 -3.69 -21.47
CA TYR A 4 -10.49 -3.59 -20.86
C TYR A 4 -10.60 -3.43 -19.34
N GLU A 5 -9.72 -4.11 -18.64
CA GLU A 5 -9.41 -3.82 -17.25
C GLU A 5 -8.12 -3.02 -17.20
N HIS A 6 -8.17 -1.86 -16.62
CA HIS A 6 -7.04 -0.95 -16.52
C HIS A 6 -6.74 -0.62 -15.06
N VAL A 7 -5.52 -0.94 -14.64
CA VAL A 7 -5.02 -0.63 -13.29
C VAL A 7 -3.88 0.36 -13.41
N PHE A 8 -3.92 1.42 -12.63
CA PHE A 8 -2.76 2.30 -12.50
C PHE A 8 -2.36 2.51 -11.03
N LEU A 9 -1.10 2.79 -10.84
CA LEU A 9 -0.47 3.01 -9.56
C LEU A 9 -0.01 4.45 -9.48
N ALA A 10 -0.53 5.21 -8.52
CA ALA A 10 -0.10 6.57 -8.26
C ALA A 10 0.84 6.64 -7.05
N ARG A 11 1.64 7.70 -6.96
CA ARG A 11 2.64 7.91 -5.92
C ARG A 11 2.01 7.94 -4.53
N GLN A 12 2.75 7.42 -3.53
CA GLN A 12 2.28 7.32 -2.14
C GLN A 12 2.09 8.67 -1.43
N ASP A 13 2.72 9.72 -1.91
CA ASP A 13 2.71 11.07 -1.35
C ASP A 13 1.52 11.93 -1.81
N LEU A 14 0.75 11.43 -2.79
CA LEU A 14 -0.49 12.07 -3.20
C LEU A 14 -1.59 11.88 -2.17
N SER A 15 -2.48 12.86 -2.07
CA SER A 15 -3.72 12.73 -1.32
C SER A 15 -4.75 11.89 -2.09
N THR A 16 -5.72 11.32 -1.40
CA THR A 16 -6.82 10.58 -2.03
C THR A 16 -7.57 11.45 -3.04
N GLN A 17 -7.78 12.73 -2.72
CA GLN A 17 -8.44 13.68 -3.62
C GLN A 17 -7.66 13.89 -4.93
N GLN A 18 -6.32 14.02 -4.87
CA GLN A 18 -5.49 14.13 -6.07
C GLN A 18 -5.55 12.87 -6.93
N VAL A 19 -5.62 11.69 -6.32
CA VAL A 19 -5.80 10.42 -7.05
C VAL A 19 -7.18 10.36 -7.71
N GLU A 20 -8.23 10.86 -7.06
CA GLU A 20 -9.57 10.95 -7.64
C GLU A 20 -9.60 11.93 -8.82
N GLU A 21 -8.93 13.09 -8.72
CA GLU A 21 -8.79 14.05 -9.82
C GLU A 21 -8.06 13.44 -11.02
N LEU A 22 -6.94 12.72 -10.78
CA LEU A 22 -6.25 11.97 -11.85
C LEU A 22 -7.16 10.93 -12.50
N THR A 23 -7.92 10.21 -11.70
CA THR A 23 -8.87 9.21 -12.20
C THR A 23 -9.95 9.86 -13.05
N ALA A 24 -10.46 11.03 -12.63
CA ALA A 24 -11.45 11.79 -13.38
C ALA A 24 -10.88 12.30 -14.73
N GLN A 25 -9.64 12.75 -14.76
CA GLN A 25 -8.97 13.15 -16.00
C GLN A 25 -8.87 11.99 -17.00
N TYR A 26 -8.46 10.80 -16.56
CA TYR A 26 -8.36 9.64 -17.44
C TYR A 26 -9.73 9.16 -17.92
N LYS A 27 -10.77 9.22 -17.07
CA LYS A 27 -12.16 8.95 -17.47
C LYS A 27 -12.62 9.90 -18.56
N ALA A 28 -12.36 11.20 -18.41
CA ALA A 28 -12.71 12.20 -19.42
C ALA A 28 -12.06 11.93 -20.77
N ILE A 29 -10.78 11.51 -20.81
CA ILE A 29 -10.09 11.13 -22.05
C ILE A 29 -10.78 9.94 -22.71
N ILE A 30 -11.12 8.90 -21.94
CA ILE A 30 -11.80 7.71 -22.44
C ILE A 30 -13.16 8.09 -23.05
N GLU A 31 -13.95 8.91 -22.36
CA GLU A 31 -15.28 9.37 -22.80
C GLU A 31 -15.20 10.24 -24.06
N GLN A 32 -14.22 11.16 -24.14
CA GLN A 32 -13.97 12.00 -25.33
C GLN A 32 -13.63 11.16 -26.56
N MET A 33 -12.98 10.02 -26.38
CA MET A 33 -12.64 9.10 -27.47
C MET A 33 -13.74 8.06 -27.77
N GLY A 34 -14.93 8.23 -27.19
CA GLY A 34 -16.09 7.38 -27.44
C GLY A 34 -16.09 6.08 -26.63
N GLY A 35 -15.29 5.99 -25.58
CA GLY A 35 -15.32 4.90 -24.60
C GLY A 35 -16.30 5.19 -23.47
N LYS A 36 -16.57 4.17 -22.65
CA LYS A 36 -17.43 4.23 -21.49
C LYS A 36 -16.77 3.55 -20.29
N ILE A 37 -16.95 4.10 -19.11
CA ILE A 37 -16.47 3.50 -17.86
C ILE A 37 -17.60 2.65 -17.28
N ALA A 38 -17.39 1.34 -17.21
CA ALA A 38 -18.34 0.41 -16.60
C ALA A 38 -18.22 0.38 -15.08
N LYS A 39 -16.97 0.40 -14.56
CA LYS A 39 -16.69 0.36 -13.12
C LYS A 39 -15.40 1.11 -12.81
N SER A 40 -15.30 1.71 -11.62
CA SER A 40 -14.08 2.31 -11.12
C SER A 40 -13.95 2.02 -9.63
N GLU A 41 -12.83 1.47 -9.23
CA GLU A 41 -12.54 1.11 -7.84
C GLU A 41 -11.22 1.72 -7.39
N TYR A 42 -11.23 2.35 -6.23
CA TYR A 42 -10.02 2.76 -5.54
C TYR A 42 -9.70 1.75 -4.43
N TRP A 43 -8.55 1.07 -4.55
CA TRP A 43 -8.15 0.01 -3.63
C TRP A 43 -7.32 0.51 -2.43
N GLY A 44 -7.07 1.83 -2.38
CA GLY A 44 -6.28 2.43 -1.32
C GLY A 44 -4.77 2.32 -1.53
N VAL A 45 -4.03 2.72 -0.49
CA VAL A 45 -2.57 2.66 -0.48
C VAL A 45 -2.12 1.25 -0.07
N LYS A 46 -1.36 0.60 -0.94
CA LYS A 46 -0.84 -0.75 -0.70
C LYS A 46 0.68 -0.80 -0.84
N SER A 47 1.31 -1.73 -0.14
CA SER A 47 2.74 -1.98 -0.24
C SER A 47 3.09 -2.60 -1.59
N LEU A 48 4.16 -2.11 -2.19
CA LEU A 48 4.75 -2.68 -3.41
C LEU A 48 5.70 -3.81 -3.04
N THR A 49 5.71 -4.88 -3.83
CA THR A 49 6.64 -6.01 -3.66
C THR A 49 8.09 -5.54 -3.81
N TYR A 50 8.34 -4.64 -4.76
CA TYR A 50 9.63 -3.99 -4.97
C TYR A 50 9.45 -2.48 -5.12
N ARG A 51 10.49 -1.71 -4.81
CA ARG A 51 10.44 -0.24 -4.91
C ARG A 51 10.32 0.22 -6.35
N MET A 52 9.41 1.17 -6.59
CA MET A 52 9.26 1.86 -7.87
C MET A 52 9.54 3.34 -7.69
N ARG A 53 10.48 3.93 -8.45
CA ARG A 53 10.87 5.36 -8.34
C ARG A 53 11.02 5.82 -6.89
N LYS A 54 11.73 5.01 -6.05
CA LYS A 54 11.95 5.20 -4.60
C LYS A 54 10.71 5.02 -3.70
N ASN A 55 9.51 4.80 -4.24
CA ASN A 55 8.28 4.55 -3.47
C ASN A 55 8.22 3.10 -3.01
N ARG A 56 7.81 2.88 -1.75
CA ARG A 56 7.54 1.54 -1.16
C ARG A 56 6.07 1.17 -1.17
N LYS A 57 5.19 2.17 -1.31
CA LYS A 57 3.74 2.05 -1.36
C LYS A 57 3.23 2.81 -2.57
N ALA A 58 2.04 2.50 -3.01
CA ALA A 58 1.33 3.24 -4.06
C ALA A 58 -0.16 3.21 -3.82
N HIS A 59 -0.86 4.19 -4.38
CA HIS A 59 -2.31 4.16 -4.53
C HIS A 59 -2.66 3.27 -5.72
N PHE A 60 -3.61 2.38 -5.55
CA PHE A 60 -4.07 1.48 -6.60
C PHE A 60 -5.48 1.86 -7.02
N THR A 61 -5.70 2.01 -8.31
CA THR A 61 -7.01 2.28 -8.90
C THR A 61 -7.26 1.34 -10.07
N LEU A 62 -8.43 0.71 -10.09
CA LEU A 62 -8.94 -0.11 -11.20
C LEU A 62 -10.03 0.65 -11.94
N MET A 63 -10.03 0.56 -13.26
CA MET A 63 -11.11 1.01 -14.15
C MET A 63 -11.46 -0.08 -15.14
N ASN A 64 -12.74 -0.42 -15.25
CA ASN A 64 -13.28 -1.27 -16.30
C ASN A 64 -13.80 -0.36 -17.40
N VAL A 65 -13.24 -0.53 -18.58
CA VAL A 65 -13.47 0.34 -19.75
C VAL A 65 -14.05 -0.45 -20.90
N ASP A 66 -15.12 0.07 -21.48
CA ASP A 66 -15.67 -0.38 -22.74
C ASP A 66 -15.41 0.69 -23.81
N GLY A 67 -14.55 0.39 -24.76
CA GLY A 67 -14.18 1.42 -25.72
C GLY A 67 -13.21 0.95 -26.82
N PRO A 68 -12.81 1.90 -27.70
CA PRO A 68 -11.82 1.64 -28.72
C PRO A 68 -10.42 1.50 -28.12
N SER A 69 -9.58 0.67 -28.72
CA SER A 69 -8.19 0.51 -28.28
C SER A 69 -7.38 1.81 -28.34
N ALA A 70 -7.73 2.72 -29.25
CA ALA A 70 -7.09 4.03 -29.35
C ALA A 70 -7.26 4.87 -28.08
N ALA A 71 -8.41 4.78 -27.40
CA ALA A 71 -8.62 5.46 -26.12
C ALA A 71 -7.68 4.93 -25.04
N MET A 72 -7.48 3.62 -24.98
CA MET A 72 -6.55 3.02 -23.99
C MET A 72 -5.10 3.41 -24.28
N VAL A 73 -4.69 3.44 -25.54
CA VAL A 73 -3.33 3.88 -25.95
C VAL A 73 -3.10 5.33 -25.52
N GLU A 74 -4.08 6.21 -25.70
CA GLU A 74 -3.96 7.61 -25.28
C GLU A 74 -3.88 7.76 -23.76
N VAL A 75 -4.71 7.04 -23.01
CA VAL A 75 -4.64 7.02 -21.54
C VAL A 75 -3.26 6.53 -21.07
N GLU A 76 -2.76 5.44 -21.61
CA GLU A 76 -1.42 4.93 -21.28
C GLU A 76 -0.33 5.94 -21.62
N ARG A 77 -0.45 6.65 -22.76
CA ARG A 77 0.47 7.70 -23.15
C ARG A 77 0.48 8.84 -22.13
N GLN A 78 -0.69 9.32 -21.71
CA GLN A 78 -0.83 10.37 -20.70
C GLN A 78 -0.26 9.93 -19.35
N GLN A 79 -0.53 8.71 -18.93
CA GLN A 79 0.01 8.14 -17.69
C GLN A 79 1.53 7.98 -17.72
N ARG A 80 2.10 7.68 -18.88
CA ARG A 80 3.55 7.55 -19.03
C ARG A 80 4.28 8.89 -18.89
N ILE A 81 3.65 9.97 -19.31
CA ILE A 81 4.17 11.33 -19.21
C ILE A 81 3.98 11.89 -17.81
N ASN A 82 2.90 11.49 -17.12
CA ASN A 82 2.57 11.98 -15.78
C ASN A 82 3.54 11.41 -14.74
N GLU A 83 4.23 12.30 -14.02
CA GLU A 83 5.20 11.92 -12.99
C GLU A 83 4.54 11.30 -11.74
N ASP A 84 3.28 11.58 -11.52
CA ASP A 84 2.50 11.07 -10.39
C ASP A 84 2.08 9.61 -10.57
N VAL A 85 2.13 9.09 -11.81
CA VAL A 85 1.86 7.68 -12.12
C VAL A 85 3.14 6.87 -12.15
N LEU A 86 3.22 5.87 -11.28
CA LEU A 86 4.39 4.98 -11.20
C LEU A 86 4.35 3.90 -12.26
N ARG A 87 3.17 3.31 -12.49
CA ARG A 87 2.97 2.20 -13.41
C ARG A 87 1.50 2.06 -13.80
N ASN A 88 1.26 1.47 -14.96
CA ASN A 88 -0.05 1.07 -15.42
C ASN A 88 -0.02 -0.36 -15.99
N LEU A 89 -1.19 -0.97 -16.09
CA LEU A 89 -1.43 -2.26 -16.71
C LEU A 89 -2.81 -2.23 -17.36
N THR A 90 -2.89 -2.55 -18.65
CA THR A 90 -4.14 -2.71 -19.38
C THR A 90 -4.26 -4.15 -19.86
N ILE A 91 -5.37 -4.79 -19.57
CA ILE A 91 -5.68 -6.15 -20.01
C ILE A 91 -6.98 -6.10 -20.79
N ARG A 92 -7.00 -6.71 -21.97
CA ARG A 92 -8.25 -6.93 -22.69
C ARG A 92 -8.95 -8.14 -22.11
N VAL A 93 -10.25 -7.98 -21.81
CA VAL A 93 -11.09 -9.03 -21.24
C VAL A 93 -12.27 -9.32 -22.15
N GLU A 94 -12.88 -10.48 -21.99
CA GLU A 94 -14.08 -10.87 -22.74
C GLU A 94 -15.34 -10.36 -22.05
N GLU A 95 -15.34 -10.36 -20.71
CA GLU A 95 -16.44 -9.90 -19.87
C GLU A 95 -15.90 -9.07 -18.70
N HIS A 96 -16.69 -8.10 -18.24
CA HIS A 96 -16.41 -7.35 -17.02
C HIS A 96 -17.02 -8.06 -15.81
N GLU A 97 -16.19 -8.24 -14.77
CA GLU A 97 -16.68 -8.68 -13.47
C GLU A 97 -17.52 -7.55 -12.82
N THR A 98 -18.80 -7.80 -12.60
CA THR A 98 -19.74 -6.83 -12.02
C THR A 98 -19.60 -6.72 -10.51
N GLU A 99 -19.19 -7.81 -9.84
CA GLU A 99 -18.96 -7.83 -8.41
C GLU A 99 -17.71 -6.98 -8.01
N PRO A 100 -17.68 -6.51 -6.75
CA PRO A 100 -16.47 -5.87 -6.22
C PRO A 100 -15.25 -6.79 -6.35
N SER A 101 -14.14 -6.22 -6.78
CA SER A 101 -12.91 -6.99 -6.97
C SER A 101 -12.45 -7.67 -5.66
N ALA A 102 -11.67 -8.73 -5.76
CA ALA A 102 -11.12 -9.45 -4.61
C ALA A 102 -10.34 -8.54 -3.65
N MET A 103 -9.79 -7.44 -4.16
CA MET A 103 -9.06 -6.44 -3.37
C MET A 103 -9.99 -5.62 -2.47
N MET A 104 -11.21 -5.30 -2.94
CA MET A 104 -12.24 -4.62 -2.14
C MET A 104 -12.83 -5.55 -1.09
N ARG A 105 -13.16 -6.77 -1.45
CA ARG A 105 -13.67 -7.81 -0.52
C ARG A 105 -12.72 -8.08 0.66
N LYS A 106 -11.41 -7.95 0.46
CA LYS A 106 -10.42 -8.12 1.52
C LYS A 106 -10.40 -6.93 2.49
N VAL A 107 -10.58 -5.72 1.99
CA VAL A 107 -10.63 -4.50 2.82
C VAL A 107 -11.84 -4.55 3.76
N ASP A 108 -13.00 -4.97 3.26
CA ASP A 108 -14.22 -5.08 4.06
C ASP A 108 -14.09 -6.14 5.16
N ARG A 109 -13.47 -7.30 4.86
CA ARG A 109 -13.21 -8.33 5.87
C ARG A 109 -12.25 -7.89 6.97
N ASP A 110 -11.27 -7.07 6.65
CA ASP A 110 -10.31 -6.55 7.63
C ASP A 110 -10.97 -5.48 8.51
N ARG A 111 -11.86 -4.65 7.97
CA ARG A 111 -12.67 -3.69 8.74
C ARG A 111 -13.63 -4.40 9.70
N ASP A 112 -14.37 -5.41 9.24
CA ASP A 112 -15.27 -6.21 10.09
C ASP A 112 -14.55 -6.92 11.24
N ARG A 113 -13.27 -7.27 11.07
CA ARG A 113 -12.45 -7.86 12.14
C ARG A 113 -12.00 -6.84 13.16
N ASP A 114 -11.68 -5.63 12.75
CA ASP A 114 -11.28 -4.55 13.66
C ASP A 114 -12.48 -4.06 14.49
N ASP A 115 -13.66 -3.92 13.87
CA ASP A 115 -14.89 -3.54 14.58
C ASP A 115 -15.30 -4.59 15.64
N ARG A 116 -15.13 -5.89 15.35
CA ARG A 116 -15.38 -6.96 16.32
C ARG A 116 -14.33 -7.04 17.42
N ARG A 117 -13.12 -6.55 17.23
CA ARG A 117 -12.07 -6.50 18.24
C ARG A 117 -12.16 -5.27 19.14
N GLY A 118 -12.75 -4.18 18.69
CA GLY A 118 -12.96 -2.94 19.45
C GLY A 118 -14.11 -3.00 20.46
N GLY A 119 -14.98 -4.03 20.39
CA GLY A 119 -16.18 -4.19 21.22
C GLY A 119 -16.00 -4.91 22.55
N PHE A 120 -14.81 -5.31 22.98
CA PHE A 120 -14.58 -5.87 24.30
C PHE A 120 -14.26 -4.78 25.31
N ASP A 121 -15.32 -4.18 25.80
CA ASP A 121 -15.67 -3.93 27.18
C ASP A 121 -14.49 -3.62 28.12
N ARG A 122 -14.31 -2.35 28.38
CA ARG A 122 -13.80 -1.90 29.66
C ARG A 122 -14.96 -1.81 30.63
N GLY A 123 -15.54 -2.98 30.89
CA GLY A 123 -16.42 -3.20 32.03
C GLY A 123 -15.61 -3.13 33.31
N ASP A 124 -15.82 -2.03 33.99
CA ASP A 124 -15.76 -1.83 35.43
C ASP A 124 -15.71 -3.15 36.24
N ARG A 125 -14.58 -3.40 36.87
CA ARG A 125 -14.50 -4.21 38.10
C ARG A 125 -13.69 -3.48 39.12
N GLY A 126 -14.39 -2.52 39.78
CA GLY A 126 -14.11 -2.18 41.14
C GLY A 126 -14.37 -3.42 41.99
N GLY A 127 -13.37 -3.86 42.75
CA GLY A 127 -13.46 -4.97 43.66
C GLY A 127 -12.18 -5.02 44.47
N GLY A 128 -12.15 -4.27 45.60
CA GLY A 128 -11.09 -4.33 46.57
C GLY A 128 -10.99 -5.71 47.19
N PHE A 129 -9.78 -6.20 47.32
CA PHE A 129 -9.39 -7.13 48.38
C PHE A 129 -8.00 -6.76 48.87
N ASP A 130 -8.07 -6.05 49.97
CA ASP A 130 -7.03 -5.93 50.97
C ASP A 130 -6.63 -7.34 51.43
N ARG A 131 -5.38 -7.71 51.27
CA ARG A 131 -4.69 -8.75 52.04
C ARG A 131 -3.22 -8.42 52.16
N ASP A 132 -2.95 -7.73 53.23
CA ASP A 132 -1.75 -7.81 54.04
C ASP A 132 -1.19 -9.24 54.10
N ARG A 133 0.07 -9.42 53.79
CA ARG A 133 1.04 -10.29 54.48
C ARG A 133 2.29 -10.54 53.62
N GLY A 134 3.43 -10.20 54.21
CA GLY A 134 4.56 -11.09 54.18
C GLY A 134 5.83 -10.56 53.53
N ASP A 135 6.52 -9.78 54.29
CA ASP A 135 7.97 -9.69 54.35
C ASP A 135 8.68 -11.03 54.04
N ARG A 136 9.45 -11.08 52.94
CA ARG A 136 10.58 -12.01 52.79
C ARG A 136 11.66 -11.37 51.92
N ASP A 137 12.56 -10.75 52.65
CA ASP A 137 13.97 -10.60 52.37
C ASP A 137 14.58 -11.83 51.64
N ARG A 138 15.16 -11.66 50.47
CA ARG A 138 16.25 -12.50 49.94
C ARG A 138 16.90 -11.89 48.69
N GLY A 139 18.12 -11.40 48.90
CA GLY A 139 19.24 -11.90 48.15
C GLY A 139 19.64 -11.11 46.92
N ASP A 140 20.45 -10.15 47.19
CA ASP A 140 21.46 -9.56 46.32
C ASP A 140 22.15 -10.61 45.41
N ARG A 141 22.06 -10.47 44.10
CA ARG A 141 22.96 -11.14 43.13
C ARG A 141 23.51 -10.13 42.17
N PRO A 142 24.80 -9.94 42.15
CA PRO A 142 25.48 -9.04 41.20
C PRO A 142 25.43 -9.64 39.80
N ARG A 143 24.96 -8.85 38.80
CA ARG A 143 25.06 -9.20 37.40
C ARG A 143 26.45 -8.93 36.88
N HIS A 144 27.19 -10.00 36.60
CA HIS A 144 28.42 -9.97 35.80
C HIS A 144 28.09 -9.42 34.41
N ARG A 145 28.73 -8.31 34.13
CA ARG A 145 28.73 -7.66 32.81
C ARG A 145 30.01 -8.13 32.12
N GLU A 146 29.91 -9.19 31.31
CA GLU A 146 31.04 -9.59 30.44
C GLU A 146 31.13 -8.63 29.28
N GLY A 147 32.35 -8.11 29.12
CA GLY A 147 32.72 -7.11 28.12
C GLY A 147 32.73 -7.68 26.73
N ARG A 148 32.20 -6.91 25.80
CA ARG A 148 32.39 -7.09 24.35
C ARG A 148 33.80 -6.62 23.98
N PRO A 149 34.57 -7.39 23.19
CA PRO A 149 35.86 -6.92 22.68
C PRO A 149 35.68 -5.83 21.59
N PRO A 150 36.64 -4.91 21.46
CA PRO A 150 36.62 -3.83 20.49
C PRO A 150 36.81 -4.36 19.06
N ARG A 151 36.10 -3.80 18.11
CA ARG A 151 36.32 -4.01 16.68
C ARG A 151 37.52 -3.20 16.25
N ASP A 152 38.46 -3.91 15.64
CA ASP A 152 39.66 -3.37 15.01
C ASP A 152 39.28 -2.74 13.66
N ASP A 153 39.36 -1.41 13.58
CA ASP A 153 39.25 -0.64 12.35
C ASP A 153 40.66 -0.36 11.85
N SER A 154 41.20 -1.21 10.99
CA SER A 154 42.40 -0.90 10.22
C SER A 154 42.02 -0.55 8.79
N PRO A 155 42.43 0.62 8.27
CA PRO A 155 42.31 0.95 6.87
C PRO A 155 43.43 0.25 6.06
N ALA A 156 43.05 -0.52 5.04
CA ALA A 156 43.99 -1.07 4.08
C ALA A 156 44.35 -0.04 3.01
N ASP A 157 45.65 0.11 2.88
CA ASP A 157 46.36 1.01 2.02
C ASP A 157 46.04 0.94 0.54
N ALA A 158 46.09 2.15 -0.05
CA ALA A 158 46.20 2.40 -1.47
C ALA A 158 47.49 1.83 -2.03
N VAL A 159 47.42 1.07 -3.12
CA VAL A 159 48.58 0.84 -4.00
C VAL A 159 48.18 1.30 -5.40
N ALA A 160 48.78 2.43 -5.80
CA ALA A 160 48.91 2.85 -7.18
C ALA A 160 49.94 1.94 -7.87
N THR A 161 49.65 1.56 -9.11
CA THR A 161 50.69 1.16 -10.06
C THR A 161 50.28 1.63 -11.46
N GLU A 162 51.15 2.47 -11.99
CA GLU A 162 51.28 2.91 -13.39
C GLU A 162 51.54 1.70 -14.33
N GLU A 163 50.96 1.69 -15.50
CA GLU A 163 51.56 1.63 -16.85
C GLU A 163 50.47 1.68 -17.91
#